data_3ece1170cebee053393324358f8d91df
#
_entry.id   3ece1170cebee053393324358f8d91df
#
_cell.length_a   1.000
_cell.length_b   1.000
_cell.length_c   1.000
_cell.angle_alpha   90.00
_cell.angle_beta   90.00
_cell.angle_gamma   90.00
#
_symmetry.space_group_name_H-M   'P 1'
#
loop_
_entity.id
_entity.type
_entity.pdbx_description
1 polymer ?
#
loop_
_entity_poly.entity_id
_entity_poly.type
_entity_poly.pdbx_seq_one_letter_code
_entity_poly.pdbx_strand_id
1 'polypeptide(L)'
;YRLDGVLIDVLTFDHETYRLMLSRLKLLSGLKLNVAGDAQDGRFSIKIKGDEIELRTSVLPGNYAETVVLRILNPKSIGVPLEELGLEQKLRERIEKEIQKPNGMILTTGPTGSGKTTTLYAFLRKINKPETKIITIEDPIEYHLQGVVQTQVDKKNYTFANGLRSALRQDPDIIMVGEIRDAEVAETAINAALTGHLVFSTLHTNDAAGSFPRLIDLGVSEKVLSSSVNVALAQRLVRKLCEKCKKQRPASAEERALIDRILKGVTDHSLVPGDTANVWDANPQGCEACHGRGYRGR
;
A
#
# COMPACT_ATOMS: atom_id res chain seq x y z
N TYR A 1 4.35 18.44 7.59
CA TYR A 1 4.39 17.38 6.57
C TYR A 1 4.72 16.04 7.18
N ARG A 2 4.12 14.94 6.65
CA ARG A 2 4.55 13.59 6.96
C ARG A 2 5.45 13.08 5.82
N LEU A 3 6.76 13.02 6.07
CA LEU A 3 7.75 12.50 5.12
C LEU A 3 8.32 11.18 5.64
N ASP A 4 8.27 10.13 4.82
CA ASP A 4 8.77 8.78 5.17
C ASP A 4 8.22 8.27 6.51
N GLY A 5 6.96 8.62 6.83
CA GLY A 5 6.27 8.22 8.06
C GLY A 5 6.46 9.15 9.27
N VAL A 6 7.37 10.12 9.21
CA VAL A 6 7.67 11.06 10.30
C VAL A 6 7.04 12.42 10.02
N LEU A 7 6.40 13.01 11.04
CA LEU A 7 5.91 14.40 10.98
C LEU A 7 7.06 15.39 11.17
N ILE A 8 7.08 16.40 10.34
CA ILE A 8 8.03 17.52 10.43
C ILE A 8 7.29 18.84 10.28
N ASP A 9 7.66 19.82 11.07
CA ASP A 9 7.21 21.21 10.91
C ASP A 9 7.99 21.85 9.77
N VAL A 10 7.28 22.50 8.86
CA VAL A 10 7.87 23.14 7.69
C VAL A 10 7.65 24.66 7.72
N LEU A 11 6.44 25.07 8.07
CA LEU A 11 6.04 26.48 8.12
C LEU A 11 5.07 26.72 9.26
N THR A 12 5.11 27.93 9.82
CA THR A 12 4.15 28.42 10.80
C THR A 12 3.44 29.63 10.20
N PHE A 13 2.13 29.72 10.39
CA PHE A 13 1.30 30.82 9.91
C PHE A 13 0.58 31.50 11.09
N ASP A 14 0.27 32.78 10.94
CA ASP A 14 -0.69 33.42 11.81
C ASP A 14 -2.14 32.97 11.52
N HIS A 15 -3.05 33.29 12.41
CA HIS A 15 -4.45 32.85 12.31
C HIS A 15 -5.17 33.46 11.08
N GLU A 16 -4.86 34.65 10.66
CA GLU A 16 -5.48 35.30 9.51
C GLU A 16 -5.06 34.62 8.21
N THR A 17 -3.77 34.42 8.03
CA THR A 17 -3.20 33.67 6.90
C THR A 17 -3.77 32.25 6.84
N TYR A 18 -3.84 31.58 7.99
CA TYR A 18 -4.41 30.22 8.05
C TYR A 18 -5.87 30.20 7.57
N ARG A 19 -6.69 31.15 8.02
CA ARG A 19 -8.11 31.25 7.63
C ARG A 19 -8.29 31.46 6.13
N LEU A 20 -7.45 32.29 5.52
CA LEU A 20 -7.46 32.52 4.07
C LEU A 20 -7.04 31.26 3.30
N MET A 21 -5.99 30.57 3.76
CA MET A 21 -5.54 29.32 3.18
C MET A 21 -6.62 28.22 3.28
N LEU A 22 -7.26 28.08 4.44
CA LEU A 22 -8.34 27.12 4.66
C LEU A 22 -9.49 27.36 3.70
N SER A 23 -9.93 28.61 3.57
CA SER A 23 -11.00 28.99 2.62
C SER A 23 -10.62 28.63 1.18
N ARG A 24 -9.37 28.90 0.79
CA ARG A 24 -8.87 28.56 -0.55
C ARG A 24 -8.81 27.06 -0.78
N LEU A 25 -8.35 26.28 0.20
CA LEU A 25 -8.30 24.81 0.13
C LEU A 25 -9.71 24.22 0.03
N LYS A 26 -10.66 24.70 0.84
CA LYS A 26 -12.06 24.30 0.74
C LYS A 26 -12.63 24.56 -0.65
N LEU A 27 -12.39 25.73 -1.20
CA LEU A 27 -12.87 26.11 -2.54
C LEU A 27 -12.29 25.20 -3.62
N LEU A 28 -10.98 24.99 -3.61
CA LEU A 28 -10.31 24.11 -4.58
C LEU A 28 -10.80 22.65 -4.49
N SER A 29 -11.11 22.19 -3.28
CA SER A 29 -11.57 20.82 -3.00
C SER A 29 -13.07 20.63 -3.22
N GLY A 30 -13.82 21.67 -3.63
CA GLY A 30 -15.27 21.62 -3.80
C GLY A 30 -16.06 21.51 -2.49
N LEU A 31 -15.47 21.95 -1.37
CA LEU A 31 -16.08 21.91 -0.04
C LEU A 31 -16.89 23.18 0.26
N LYS A 32 -17.84 23.03 1.19
CA LYS A 32 -18.68 24.18 1.61
C LYS A 32 -17.93 25.08 2.53
N LEU A 33 -17.85 26.40 2.20
CA LEU A 33 -17.13 27.39 2.99
C LEU A 33 -17.82 27.72 4.31
N ASN A 34 -19.14 27.71 4.33
CA ASN A 34 -19.98 28.09 5.46
C ASN A 34 -20.27 26.97 6.45
N VAL A 35 -19.70 25.79 6.25
CA VAL A 35 -19.84 24.64 7.15
C VAL A 35 -18.53 24.45 7.88
N ALA A 36 -18.52 24.74 9.19
CA ALA A 36 -17.35 24.61 10.05
C ALA A 36 -17.51 23.55 11.17
N GLY A 37 -18.75 23.09 11.38
CA GLY A 37 -19.06 22.11 12.45
C GLY A 37 -19.01 20.64 12.02
N ASP A 38 -18.89 20.37 10.72
CA ASP A 38 -18.94 19.02 10.19
C ASP A 38 -17.63 18.67 9.47
N ALA A 39 -17.30 17.35 9.49
CA ALA A 39 -16.23 16.83 8.67
C ALA A 39 -16.58 16.94 7.17
N GLN A 40 -15.63 17.35 6.37
CA GLN A 40 -15.80 17.47 4.92
C GLN A 40 -14.61 16.84 4.20
N ASP A 41 -14.88 16.03 3.20
CA ASP A 41 -13.87 15.43 2.34
C ASP A 41 -14.02 15.90 0.90
N GLY A 42 -12.92 16.18 0.23
CA GLY A 42 -12.89 16.63 -1.14
C GLY A 42 -11.59 16.27 -1.84
N ARG A 43 -11.46 16.73 -3.08
CA ARG A 43 -10.25 16.49 -3.88
C ARG A 43 -10.05 17.61 -4.90
N PHE A 44 -8.80 17.79 -5.29
CA PHE A 44 -8.42 18.65 -6.41
C PHE A 44 -7.10 18.19 -7.00
N SER A 45 -6.78 18.61 -8.22
CA SER A 45 -5.51 18.32 -8.86
C SER A 45 -4.68 19.58 -9.04
N ILE A 46 -3.36 19.43 -8.99
CA ILE A 46 -2.39 20.46 -9.34
C ILE A 46 -1.44 19.93 -10.40
N LYS A 47 -0.95 20.81 -11.28
CA LYS A 47 0.09 20.46 -12.26
C LYS A 47 1.45 20.96 -11.78
N ILE A 48 2.40 20.05 -11.60
CA ILE A 48 3.79 20.38 -11.22
C ILE A 48 4.72 19.78 -12.26
N LYS A 49 5.48 20.61 -12.96
CA LYS A 49 6.46 20.19 -13.99
C LYS A 49 5.86 19.27 -15.06
N GLY A 50 4.59 19.48 -15.42
CA GLY A 50 3.87 18.69 -16.42
C GLY A 50 3.13 17.45 -15.86
N ASP A 51 3.40 17.06 -14.64
CA ASP A 51 2.69 15.97 -13.97
C ASP A 51 1.43 16.49 -13.26
N GLU A 52 0.33 15.79 -13.42
CA GLU A 52 -0.89 16.04 -12.66
C GLU A 52 -0.85 15.25 -11.35
N ILE A 53 -0.95 15.96 -10.23
CA ILE A 53 -0.92 15.40 -8.88
C ILE A 53 -2.27 15.62 -8.24
N GLU A 54 -2.97 14.55 -7.89
CA GLU A 54 -4.21 14.61 -7.13
C GLU A 54 -3.92 14.82 -5.65
N LEU A 55 -4.70 15.70 -5.02
CA LEU A 55 -4.71 15.92 -3.58
C LEU A 55 -6.09 15.58 -3.03
N ARG A 56 -6.14 14.70 -2.05
CA ARG A 56 -7.35 14.43 -1.26
C ARG A 56 -7.30 15.28 0.00
N THR A 57 -8.37 16.03 0.21
CA THR A 57 -8.51 16.98 1.31
C THR A 57 -9.50 16.42 2.31
N SER A 58 -9.12 16.40 3.58
CA SER A 58 -10.03 16.14 4.69
C SER A 58 -9.98 17.30 5.66
N VAL A 59 -11.14 17.86 5.99
CA VAL A 59 -11.31 18.98 6.92
C VAL A 59 -12.13 18.49 8.10
N LEU A 60 -11.64 18.73 9.30
CA LEU A 60 -12.29 18.36 10.55
C LEU A 60 -12.47 19.59 11.45
N PRO A 61 -13.58 19.71 12.20
CA PRO A 61 -13.70 20.74 13.22
C PRO A 61 -12.67 20.51 14.33
N GLY A 62 -11.98 21.56 14.73
CA GLY A 62 -11.02 21.56 15.84
C GLY A 62 -11.42 22.55 16.92
N ASN A 63 -10.75 22.51 18.08
CA ASN A 63 -11.07 23.37 19.22
C ASN A 63 -10.89 24.88 18.95
N TYR A 64 -9.93 25.25 18.10
CA TYR A 64 -9.63 26.65 17.78
C TYR A 64 -10.06 27.04 16.37
N ALA A 65 -9.91 26.13 15.42
CA ALA A 65 -10.30 26.27 14.03
C ALA A 65 -10.39 24.87 13.39
N GLU A 66 -10.93 24.80 12.19
CA GLU A 66 -10.92 23.56 11.41
C GLU A 66 -9.48 23.12 11.12
N THR A 67 -9.21 21.84 11.17
CA THR A 67 -7.93 21.26 10.76
C THR A 67 -8.04 20.67 9.37
N VAL A 68 -6.97 20.76 8.58
CA VAL A 68 -6.92 20.26 7.19
C VAL A 68 -5.79 19.25 7.05
N VAL A 69 -6.11 18.11 6.46
CA VAL A 69 -5.12 17.12 6.01
C VAL A 69 -5.19 17.01 4.49
N LEU A 70 -4.06 17.17 3.83
CA LEU A 70 -3.90 16.96 2.40
C LEU A 70 -3.08 15.70 2.17
N ARG A 71 -3.69 14.68 1.54
CA ARG A 71 -2.97 13.50 1.06
C ARG A 71 -2.55 13.71 -0.39
N ILE A 72 -1.25 13.75 -0.62
CA ILE A 72 -0.67 13.93 -1.96
C ILE A 72 -0.58 12.55 -2.63
N LEU A 73 -1.24 12.38 -3.76
CA LEU A 73 -1.23 11.17 -4.57
C LEU A 73 -0.35 11.43 -5.80
N ASN A 74 0.94 11.16 -5.66
CA ASN A 74 1.88 11.33 -6.75
C ASN A 74 1.97 10.04 -7.57
N PRO A 75 1.54 10.00 -8.85
CA PRO A 75 1.56 8.80 -9.68
C PRO A 75 2.96 8.16 -9.79
N LYS A 76 4.01 8.97 -9.80
CA LYS A 76 5.39 8.48 -9.86
C LYS A 76 5.84 7.74 -8.61
N SER A 77 5.30 8.10 -7.45
CA SER A 77 5.65 7.44 -6.18
C SER A 77 4.87 6.14 -5.94
N ILE A 78 3.80 5.93 -6.68
CA ILE A 78 2.92 4.75 -6.54
C ILE A 78 3.22 3.73 -7.64
N GLY A 79 3.79 4.17 -8.76
CA GLY A 79 4.14 3.34 -9.91
C GLY A 79 5.42 2.52 -9.76
N VAL A 80 5.73 2.03 -8.55
CA VAL A 80 6.94 1.24 -8.27
C VAL A 80 6.86 -0.10 -9.02
N PRO A 81 7.85 -0.46 -9.86
CA PRO A 81 7.89 -1.77 -10.49
C PRO A 81 8.19 -2.88 -9.46
N LEU A 82 7.86 -4.12 -9.81
CA LEU A 82 8.04 -5.28 -8.91
C LEU A 82 9.50 -5.42 -8.45
N GLU A 83 10.43 -5.12 -9.32
CA GLU A 83 11.88 -5.20 -9.11
C GLU A 83 12.37 -4.23 -8.02
N GLU A 84 11.66 -3.12 -7.82
CA GLU A 84 12.01 -2.06 -6.86
C GLU A 84 11.27 -2.15 -5.52
N LEU A 85 10.40 -3.15 -5.35
CA LEU A 85 9.66 -3.35 -4.08
C LEU A 85 10.57 -3.74 -2.89
N GLY A 86 11.84 -4.04 -3.17
CA GLY A 86 12.79 -4.47 -2.13
C GLY A 86 12.59 -5.92 -1.70
N LEU A 87 11.95 -6.73 -2.52
CA LEU A 87 11.82 -8.17 -2.29
C LEU A 87 13.16 -8.85 -2.56
N GLU A 88 13.50 -9.83 -1.72
CA GLU A 88 14.65 -10.71 -1.96
C GLU A 88 14.45 -11.49 -3.26
N GLN A 89 15.54 -11.75 -3.99
CA GLN A 89 15.48 -12.30 -5.35
C GLN A 89 14.69 -13.62 -5.45
N LYS A 90 14.97 -14.60 -4.56
CA LYS A 90 14.27 -15.89 -4.56
C LYS A 90 12.78 -15.75 -4.26
N LEU A 91 12.43 -14.84 -3.36
CA LEU A 91 11.03 -14.53 -3.04
C LEU A 91 10.35 -13.89 -4.24
N ARG A 92 11.01 -12.95 -4.91
CA ARG A 92 10.50 -12.31 -6.13
C ARG A 92 10.25 -13.34 -7.23
N GLU A 93 11.21 -14.20 -7.52
CA GLU A 93 11.07 -15.27 -8.53
C GLU A 93 9.90 -16.22 -8.21
N ARG A 94 9.70 -16.54 -6.92
CA ARG A 94 8.56 -17.35 -6.47
C ARG A 94 7.24 -16.60 -6.69
N ILE A 95 7.17 -15.33 -6.33
CA ILE A 95 5.99 -14.50 -6.56
C ILE A 95 5.70 -14.36 -8.05
N GLU A 96 6.70 -14.14 -8.89
CA GLU A 96 6.56 -14.03 -10.35
C GLU A 96 5.95 -15.31 -10.97
N LYS A 97 6.26 -16.48 -10.44
CA LYS A 97 5.62 -17.75 -10.84
C LYS A 97 4.15 -17.82 -10.41
N GLU A 98 3.86 -17.38 -9.18
CA GLU A 98 2.50 -17.45 -8.64
C GLU A 98 1.54 -16.46 -9.29
N ILE A 99 2.00 -15.24 -9.63
CA ILE A 99 1.16 -14.24 -10.33
C ILE A 99 0.88 -14.59 -11.80
N GLN A 100 1.58 -15.59 -12.36
CA GLN A 100 1.34 -16.08 -13.73
C GLN A 100 0.40 -17.29 -13.78
N LYS A 101 -0.03 -17.80 -12.64
CA LYS A 101 -1.00 -18.88 -12.60
C LYS A 101 -2.36 -18.42 -13.14
N PRO A 102 -3.11 -19.31 -13.82
CA PRO A 102 -4.39 -18.93 -14.40
C PRO A 102 -5.47 -18.69 -13.33
N ASN A 103 -5.32 -19.23 -12.13
CA ASN A 103 -6.30 -19.15 -11.07
C ASN A 103 -5.66 -19.24 -9.68
N GLY A 104 -6.45 -18.92 -8.67
CA GLY A 104 -6.04 -18.92 -7.27
C GLY A 104 -6.07 -17.51 -6.67
N MET A 105 -5.74 -17.40 -5.40
CA MET A 105 -5.77 -16.13 -4.66
C MET A 105 -4.39 -15.74 -4.18
N ILE A 106 -4.05 -14.48 -4.37
CA ILE A 106 -2.85 -13.83 -3.84
C ILE A 106 -3.27 -12.74 -2.87
N LEU A 107 -2.86 -12.88 -1.63
CA LEU A 107 -3.21 -11.98 -0.53
C LEU A 107 -2.00 -11.17 -0.10
N THR A 108 -2.19 -9.87 0.08
CA THR A 108 -1.25 -9.03 0.80
C THR A 108 -1.85 -8.58 2.11
N THR A 109 -1.09 -8.64 3.19
CA THR A 109 -1.56 -8.25 4.52
C THR A 109 -0.59 -7.31 5.23
N GLY A 110 -1.10 -6.62 6.22
CA GLY A 110 -0.36 -5.65 7.01
C GLY A 110 -1.20 -4.44 7.39
N PRO A 111 -0.67 -3.53 8.24
CA PRO A 111 -1.39 -2.33 8.65
C PRO A 111 -1.59 -1.35 7.50
N THR A 112 -2.40 -0.33 7.75
CA THR A 112 -2.55 0.79 6.81
C THR A 112 -1.20 1.45 6.54
N GLY A 113 -0.91 1.75 5.27
CA GLY A 113 0.35 2.35 4.86
C GLY A 113 1.55 1.39 4.80
N SER A 114 1.34 0.08 4.87
CA SER A 114 2.42 -0.92 4.68
C SER A 114 2.78 -1.18 3.21
N GLY A 115 2.10 -0.54 2.27
CA GLY A 115 2.38 -0.66 0.83
C GLY A 115 1.59 -1.76 0.11
N LYS A 116 0.54 -2.34 0.71
CA LYS A 116 -0.27 -3.41 0.11
C LYS A 116 -0.74 -3.09 -1.31
N THR A 117 -1.42 -1.97 -1.47
CA THR A 117 -1.93 -1.52 -2.78
C THR A 117 -0.81 -1.31 -3.79
N THR A 118 0.32 -0.70 -3.36
CA THR A 118 1.49 -0.52 -4.22
C THR A 118 2.02 -1.86 -4.74
N THR A 119 2.09 -2.86 -3.87
CA THR A 119 2.53 -4.22 -4.22
C THR A 119 1.55 -4.90 -5.18
N LEU A 120 0.24 -4.85 -4.89
CA LEU A 120 -0.77 -5.42 -5.79
C LEU A 120 -0.74 -4.74 -7.17
N TYR A 121 -0.60 -3.43 -7.21
CA TYR A 121 -0.49 -2.71 -8.48
C TYR A 121 0.79 -3.05 -9.25
N ALA A 122 1.91 -3.30 -8.55
CA ALA A 122 3.13 -3.79 -9.20
C ALA A 122 2.91 -5.17 -9.82
N PHE A 123 2.19 -6.07 -9.14
CA PHE A 123 1.81 -7.38 -9.68
C PHE A 123 0.91 -7.23 -10.91
N LEU A 124 -0.18 -6.46 -10.80
CA LEU A 124 -1.09 -6.22 -11.92
C LEU A 124 -0.35 -5.66 -13.14
N ARG A 125 0.51 -4.68 -12.93
CA ARG A 125 1.32 -4.09 -14.02
C ARG A 125 2.22 -5.12 -14.70
N LYS A 126 2.82 -6.03 -13.92
CA LYS A 126 3.72 -7.08 -14.44
C LYS A 126 2.99 -8.08 -15.35
N ILE A 127 1.73 -8.38 -15.04
CA ILE A 127 0.92 -9.38 -15.76
C ILE A 127 -0.10 -8.77 -16.72
N ASN A 128 -0.22 -7.45 -16.75
CA ASN A 128 -1.12 -6.75 -17.66
C ASN A 128 -0.64 -6.88 -19.12
N LYS A 129 -1.40 -7.58 -19.93
CA LYS A 129 -1.16 -7.81 -21.35
C LYS A 129 -2.44 -7.49 -22.13
N PRO A 130 -2.35 -7.18 -23.43
CA PRO A 130 -3.53 -6.89 -24.25
C PRO A 130 -4.58 -8.01 -24.25
N GLU A 131 -4.15 -9.27 -24.10
CA GLU A 131 -4.99 -10.46 -24.10
C GLU A 131 -5.62 -10.75 -22.73
N THR A 132 -5.24 -10.03 -21.68
CA THR A 132 -5.66 -10.29 -20.29
C THR A 132 -6.64 -9.24 -19.83
N LYS A 133 -7.85 -9.65 -19.49
CA LYS A 133 -8.87 -8.74 -18.94
C LYS A 133 -8.75 -8.64 -17.42
N ILE A 134 -8.31 -7.48 -16.96
CA ILE A 134 -8.14 -7.17 -15.54
C ILE A 134 -9.25 -6.24 -15.07
N ILE A 135 -9.93 -6.60 -14.00
CA ILE A 135 -10.95 -5.74 -13.36
C ILE A 135 -10.59 -5.53 -11.90
N THR A 136 -10.65 -4.28 -11.44
CA THR A 136 -10.42 -3.96 -10.03
C THR A 136 -11.67 -3.34 -9.38
N ILE A 137 -11.86 -3.62 -8.10
CA ILE A 137 -12.90 -3.02 -7.25
C ILE A 137 -12.19 -2.40 -6.04
N GLU A 138 -12.24 -1.08 -5.89
CA GLU A 138 -11.37 -0.31 -5.00
C GLU A 138 -12.13 0.71 -4.14
N ASP A 139 -11.59 1.07 -2.97
CA ASP A 139 -12.13 2.09 -2.07
C ASP A 139 -11.02 2.99 -1.48
N PRO A 140 -10.67 4.07 -2.16
CA PRO A 140 -10.93 4.44 -3.56
C PRO A 140 -9.82 3.96 -4.51
N ILE A 141 -9.98 4.19 -5.83
CA ILE A 141 -8.89 4.02 -6.81
C ILE A 141 -7.76 4.96 -6.44
N GLU A 142 -6.55 4.42 -6.22
CA GLU A 142 -5.39 5.25 -5.83
C GLU A 142 -4.76 5.96 -7.01
N TYR A 143 -4.62 5.30 -8.16
CA TYR A 143 -4.24 5.89 -9.44
C TYR A 143 -4.66 4.97 -10.61
N HIS A 144 -4.72 5.53 -11.79
CA HIS A 144 -5.16 4.78 -12.97
C HIS A 144 -4.07 3.89 -13.55
N LEU A 145 -4.43 2.65 -13.82
CA LEU A 145 -3.61 1.68 -14.56
C LEU A 145 -4.12 1.59 -15.99
N GLN A 146 -3.23 1.84 -16.94
CA GLN A 146 -3.58 1.72 -18.35
C GLN A 146 -3.91 0.26 -18.69
N GLY A 147 -4.99 0.02 -19.43
CA GLY A 147 -5.44 -1.32 -19.84
C GLY A 147 -6.18 -2.11 -18.76
N VAL A 148 -6.45 -1.52 -17.60
CA VAL A 148 -7.20 -2.14 -16.49
C VAL A 148 -8.55 -1.46 -16.33
N VAL A 149 -9.61 -2.24 -16.20
CA VAL A 149 -10.94 -1.73 -15.85
C VAL A 149 -11.01 -1.53 -14.35
N GLN A 150 -10.91 -0.29 -13.90
CA GLN A 150 -10.94 0.05 -12.47
C GLN A 150 -12.30 0.59 -12.07
N THR A 151 -12.89 0.01 -11.02
CA THR A 151 -14.16 0.45 -10.46
C THR A 151 -13.99 0.87 -9.00
N GLN A 152 -14.70 1.91 -8.62
CA GLN A 152 -14.63 2.43 -7.25
C GLN A 152 -15.96 2.18 -6.53
N VAL A 153 -15.88 1.62 -5.33
CA VAL A 153 -17.07 1.39 -4.51
C VAL A 153 -17.70 2.71 -4.07
N ASP A 154 -19.01 2.68 -3.95
CA ASP A 154 -19.83 3.73 -3.37
C ASP A 154 -20.61 3.13 -2.21
N LYS A 155 -20.47 3.72 -1.02
CA LYS A 155 -21.09 3.24 0.22
C LYS A 155 -22.61 3.05 0.15
N LYS A 156 -23.28 3.69 -0.83
CA LYS A 156 -24.74 3.64 -0.97
C LYS A 156 -25.21 2.54 -1.91
N ASN A 157 -24.56 2.37 -3.08
CA ASN A 157 -25.15 1.59 -4.17
C ASN A 157 -24.18 0.53 -4.76
N TYR A 158 -22.87 0.69 -4.59
CA TYR A 158 -21.87 -0.17 -5.21
C TYR A 158 -20.82 -0.62 -4.19
N THR A 159 -21.11 -1.74 -3.52
CA THR A 159 -20.24 -2.35 -2.50
C THR A 159 -19.19 -3.26 -3.13
N PHE A 160 -18.18 -3.70 -2.35
CA PHE A 160 -17.22 -4.70 -2.80
C PHE A 160 -17.89 -5.99 -3.28
N ALA A 161 -18.91 -6.48 -2.56
CA ALA A 161 -19.67 -7.68 -2.94
C ALA A 161 -20.42 -7.49 -4.27
N ASN A 162 -21.13 -6.37 -4.45
CA ASN A 162 -21.81 -6.06 -5.68
C ASN A 162 -20.85 -5.89 -6.86
N GLY A 163 -19.73 -5.21 -6.62
CA GLY A 163 -18.66 -5.03 -7.60
C GLY A 163 -18.07 -6.35 -8.06
N LEU A 164 -17.73 -7.23 -7.12
CA LEU A 164 -17.15 -8.53 -7.42
C LEU A 164 -18.11 -9.43 -8.20
N ARG A 165 -19.37 -9.53 -7.79
CA ARG A 165 -20.38 -10.26 -8.56
C ARG A 165 -20.59 -9.69 -9.97
N SER A 166 -20.49 -8.38 -10.12
CA SER A 166 -20.61 -7.74 -11.43
C SER A 166 -19.39 -7.97 -12.29
N ALA A 167 -18.19 -7.92 -11.70
CA ALA A 167 -16.94 -8.22 -12.39
C ALA A 167 -16.94 -9.64 -12.95
N LEU A 168 -17.38 -10.65 -12.17
CA LEU A 168 -17.47 -12.05 -12.59
C LEU A 168 -18.37 -12.27 -13.83
N ARG A 169 -19.34 -11.37 -14.09
CA ARG A 169 -20.16 -11.41 -15.29
C ARG A 169 -19.56 -10.70 -16.51
N GLN A 170 -18.39 -10.13 -16.35
CA GLN A 170 -17.68 -9.40 -17.38
C GLN A 170 -16.57 -10.22 -18.05
N ASP A 171 -16.51 -11.52 -17.80
CA ASP A 171 -15.48 -12.42 -18.32
C ASP A 171 -14.04 -11.93 -18.05
N PRO A 172 -13.66 -11.76 -16.78
CA PRO A 172 -12.32 -11.34 -16.40
C PRO A 172 -11.40 -12.53 -16.28
N ASP A 173 -10.12 -12.37 -16.64
CA ASP A 173 -9.06 -13.32 -16.29
C ASP A 173 -8.55 -13.05 -14.86
N ILE A 174 -8.46 -11.78 -14.50
CA ILE A 174 -7.88 -11.32 -13.25
C ILE A 174 -8.81 -10.33 -12.56
N ILE A 175 -9.03 -10.55 -11.28
CA ILE A 175 -9.83 -9.66 -10.44
C ILE A 175 -8.98 -9.17 -9.27
N MET A 176 -8.98 -7.87 -9.00
CA MET A 176 -8.45 -7.32 -7.76
C MET A 176 -9.59 -6.75 -6.92
N VAL A 177 -9.76 -7.29 -5.71
CA VAL A 177 -10.66 -6.74 -4.69
C VAL A 177 -9.81 -5.99 -3.68
N GLY A 178 -10.01 -4.69 -3.53
CA GLY A 178 -9.18 -3.82 -2.71
C GLY A 178 -8.95 -4.37 -1.32
N GLU A 179 -9.98 -4.93 -0.70
CA GLU A 179 -9.88 -5.63 0.58
C GLU A 179 -11.05 -6.58 0.83
N ILE A 180 -10.80 -7.60 1.66
CA ILE A 180 -11.81 -8.53 2.17
C ILE A 180 -12.10 -8.14 3.62
N ARG A 181 -13.31 -7.61 3.88
CA ARG A 181 -13.75 -7.18 5.21
C ARG A 181 -14.82 -8.09 5.82
N ASP A 182 -15.64 -8.70 4.99
CA ASP A 182 -16.83 -9.45 5.38
C ASP A 182 -16.91 -10.83 4.71
N ALA A 183 -17.82 -11.66 5.21
CA ALA A 183 -18.02 -13.04 4.78
C ALA A 183 -18.43 -13.13 3.30
N GLU A 184 -19.29 -12.23 2.83
CA GLU A 184 -19.82 -12.28 1.47
C GLU A 184 -18.73 -12.04 0.42
N VAL A 185 -17.85 -11.05 0.65
CA VAL A 185 -16.70 -10.78 -0.20
C VAL A 185 -15.71 -11.93 -0.13
N ALA A 186 -15.43 -12.47 1.08
CA ALA A 186 -14.51 -13.58 1.28
C ALA A 186 -14.94 -14.82 0.51
N GLU A 187 -16.18 -15.26 0.67
CA GLU A 187 -16.73 -16.43 0.01
C GLU A 187 -16.73 -16.26 -1.52
N THR A 188 -17.20 -15.11 -2.01
CA THR A 188 -17.25 -14.84 -3.46
C THR A 188 -15.86 -14.81 -4.08
N ALA A 189 -14.87 -14.20 -3.41
CA ALA A 189 -13.49 -14.11 -3.89
C ALA A 189 -12.80 -15.49 -3.90
N ILE A 190 -13.01 -16.32 -2.88
CA ILE A 190 -12.49 -17.69 -2.82
C ILE A 190 -13.12 -18.55 -3.92
N ASN A 191 -14.43 -18.46 -4.12
CA ASN A 191 -15.11 -19.19 -5.19
C ASN A 191 -14.61 -18.77 -6.58
N ALA A 192 -14.37 -17.48 -6.82
CA ALA A 192 -13.77 -16.99 -8.05
C ALA A 192 -12.36 -17.60 -8.27
N ALA A 193 -11.53 -17.64 -7.21
CA ALA A 193 -10.19 -18.23 -7.26
C ALA A 193 -10.20 -19.73 -7.57
N LEU A 194 -11.22 -20.45 -7.10
CA LEU A 194 -11.39 -21.89 -7.39
C LEU A 194 -11.96 -22.17 -8.79
N THR A 195 -12.68 -21.20 -9.37
CA THR A 195 -13.42 -21.39 -10.63
C THR A 195 -12.75 -20.76 -11.84
N GLY A 196 -11.43 -20.58 -11.80
CA GLY A 196 -10.64 -20.22 -12.97
C GLY A 196 -10.14 -18.77 -13.04
N HIS A 197 -10.33 -17.97 -11.97
CA HIS A 197 -9.87 -16.58 -11.94
C HIS A 197 -8.65 -16.40 -11.03
N LEU A 198 -7.70 -15.57 -11.43
CA LEU A 198 -6.65 -15.12 -10.53
C LEU A 198 -7.14 -13.91 -9.73
N VAL A 199 -7.25 -14.07 -8.41
CA VAL A 199 -7.82 -13.06 -7.52
C VAL A 199 -6.72 -12.43 -6.64
N PHE A 200 -6.62 -11.12 -6.68
CA PHE A 200 -5.77 -10.34 -5.78
C PHE A 200 -6.60 -9.63 -4.73
N SER A 201 -6.15 -9.67 -3.47
CA SER A 201 -6.84 -8.92 -2.43
C SER A 201 -5.93 -8.58 -1.25
N THR A 202 -6.48 -7.79 -0.32
CA THR A 202 -5.79 -7.46 0.93
C THR A 202 -6.59 -7.92 2.15
N LEU A 203 -5.86 -8.23 3.21
CA LEU A 203 -6.37 -8.46 4.55
C LEU A 203 -5.67 -7.54 5.55
N HIS A 204 -6.27 -7.39 6.72
CA HIS A 204 -5.69 -6.69 7.86
C HIS A 204 -5.31 -7.67 8.95
N THR A 205 -4.21 -8.42 8.75
CA THR A 205 -3.62 -9.31 9.76
C THR A 205 -2.18 -8.88 10.05
N ASN A 206 -1.65 -9.30 11.19
CA ASN A 206 -0.32 -8.90 11.62
C ASN A 206 0.79 -9.62 10.85
N ASP A 207 0.54 -10.82 10.38
CA ASP A 207 1.47 -11.65 9.62
C ASP A 207 0.74 -12.45 8.54
N ALA A 208 1.48 -13.16 7.70
CA ALA A 208 0.92 -13.91 6.59
C ALA A 208 0.15 -15.16 7.06
N ALA A 209 0.62 -15.83 8.10
CA ALA A 209 -0.03 -17.01 8.66
C ALA A 209 -1.41 -16.67 9.24
N GLY A 210 -1.54 -15.51 9.89
CA GLY A 210 -2.80 -14.98 10.41
C GLY A 210 -3.88 -14.71 9.35
N SER A 211 -3.52 -14.69 8.07
CA SER A 211 -4.50 -14.55 6.98
C SER A 211 -5.45 -15.76 6.90
N PHE A 212 -4.98 -16.97 7.20
CA PHE A 212 -5.78 -18.18 7.13
C PHE A 212 -6.87 -18.22 8.22
N PRO A 213 -6.55 -18.10 9.53
CA PRO A 213 -7.61 -18.03 10.54
C PRO A 213 -8.55 -16.85 10.31
N ARG A 214 -8.06 -15.72 9.79
CA ARG A 214 -8.94 -14.59 9.47
C ARG A 214 -9.96 -14.91 8.38
N LEU A 215 -9.59 -15.66 7.34
CA LEU A 215 -10.53 -16.12 6.32
C LEU A 215 -11.53 -17.14 6.90
N ILE A 216 -11.10 -18.02 7.81
CA ILE A 216 -11.98 -18.94 8.53
C ILE A 216 -13.00 -18.17 9.39
N ASP A 217 -12.57 -17.16 10.13
CA ASP A 217 -13.45 -16.27 10.92
C ASP A 217 -14.49 -15.55 10.04
N LEU A 218 -14.14 -15.30 8.77
CA LEU A 218 -15.05 -14.74 7.77
C LEU A 218 -15.94 -15.81 7.10
N GLY A 219 -15.94 -17.04 7.61
CA GLY A 219 -16.82 -18.12 7.15
C GLY A 219 -16.29 -18.99 6.02
N VAL A 220 -15.05 -18.77 5.56
CA VAL A 220 -14.44 -19.60 4.53
C VAL A 220 -14.09 -20.97 5.10
N SER A 221 -14.49 -22.05 4.41
CA SER A 221 -14.17 -23.40 4.84
C SER A 221 -12.67 -23.69 4.77
N GLU A 222 -12.11 -24.27 5.82
CA GLU A 222 -10.69 -24.68 5.87
C GLU A 222 -10.31 -25.60 4.70
N LYS A 223 -11.24 -26.43 4.26
CA LYS A 223 -11.01 -27.44 3.20
C LYS A 223 -10.65 -26.82 1.85
N VAL A 224 -11.10 -25.59 1.59
CA VAL A 224 -10.86 -24.92 0.30
C VAL A 224 -9.68 -23.96 0.34
N LEU A 225 -9.18 -23.59 1.52
CA LEU A 225 -8.10 -22.60 1.65
C LEU A 225 -6.80 -23.07 1.00
N SER A 226 -6.42 -24.32 1.18
CA SER A 226 -5.18 -24.88 0.62
C SER A 226 -5.17 -24.95 -0.90
N SER A 227 -6.35 -25.05 -1.53
CA SER A 227 -6.51 -25.11 -2.99
C SER A 227 -6.80 -23.76 -3.62
N SER A 228 -7.24 -22.77 -2.83
CA SER A 228 -7.60 -21.46 -3.34
C SER A 228 -6.53 -20.38 -3.11
N VAL A 229 -5.76 -20.44 -2.02
CA VAL A 229 -4.76 -19.42 -1.68
C VAL A 229 -3.37 -19.84 -2.14
N ASN A 230 -2.86 -19.20 -3.18
CA ASN A 230 -1.53 -19.45 -3.73
C ASN A 230 -0.42 -18.79 -2.89
N VAL A 231 -0.66 -17.57 -2.44
CA VAL A 231 0.30 -16.76 -1.67
C VAL A 231 -0.42 -15.89 -0.64
N ALA A 232 0.11 -15.88 0.57
CA ALA A 232 -0.17 -14.85 1.56
C ALA A 232 1.14 -14.13 1.90
N LEU A 233 1.18 -12.80 1.67
CA LEU A 233 2.35 -11.96 1.83
C LEU A 233 2.08 -10.89 2.88
N ALA A 234 2.78 -10.94 4.01
CA ALA A 234 2.75 -9.85 4.98
C ALA A 234 3.88 -8.85 4.72
N GLN A 235 3.57 -7.57 4.83
CA GLN A 235 4.54 -6.53 4.57
C GLN A 235 4.50 -5.36 5.55
N ARG A 236 5.67 -4.76 5.73
CA ARG A 236 5.90 -3.54 6.50
C ARG A 236 6.85 -2.66 5.71
N LEU A 237 6.65 -1.35 5.77
CA LEU A 237 7.61 -0.40 5.22
C LEU A 237 8.58 0.05 6.30
N VAL A 238 9.86 -0.06 6.02
CA VAL A 238 10.94 0.48 6.84
C VAL A 238 11.58 1.66 6.13
N ARG A 239 12.11 2.63 6.89
CA ARG A 239 12.83 3.76 6.31
C ARG A 239 14.16 3.29 5.71
N LYS A 240 14.46 3.71 4.48
CA LYS A 240 15.76 3.48 3.87
C LYS A 240 16.78 4.49 4.38
N LEU A 241 17.97 4.04 4.71
CA LEU A 241 19.08 4.94 5.01
C LEU A 241 19.42 5.79 3.78
N CYS A 242 19.81 7.03 4.00
CA CYS A 242 20.24 7.89 2.91
C CYS A 242 21.59 7.40 2.36
N GLU A 243 21.62 6.97 1.11
CA GLU A 243 22.83 6.44 0.47
C GLU A 243 24.00 7.44 0.46
N LYS A 244 23.70 8.76 0.47
CA LYS A 244 24.73 9.80 0.43
C LYS A 244 25.38 10.09 1.77
N CYS A 245 24.75 9.74 2.89
CA CYS A 245 25.27 10.10 4.22
C CYS A 245 25.19 9.01 5.28
N LYS A 246 24.72 7.81 4.94
CA LYS A 246 24.79 6.65 5.84
C LYS A 246 26.25 6.37 6.23
N LYS A 247 26.47 5.91 7.44
CA LYS A 247 27.81 5.59 7.98
C LYS A 247 27.88 4.12 8.32
N GLN A 248 28.98 3.48 7.91
CA GLN A 248 29.27 2.12 8.32
C GLN A 248 30.01 2.14 9.65
N ARG A 249 29.67 1.22 10.53
CA ARG A 249 30.41 0.97 11.77
C ARG A 249 30.42 -0.51 12.13
N PRO A 250 31.35 -0.95 12.97
CA PRO A 250 31.31 -2.28 13.55
C PRO A 250 30.01 -2.50 14.35
N ALA A 251 29.42 -3.68 14.24
CA ALA A 251 28.28 -4.06 15.06
C ALA A 251 28.67 -4.13 16.54
N SER A 252 27.83 -3.63 17.43
CA SER A 252 28.02 -3.77 18.88
C SER A 252 27.92 -5.24 19.33
N ALA A 253 28.33 -5.54 20.54
CA ALA A 253 28.22 -6.90 21.09
C ALA A 253 26.76 -7.40 21.11
N GLU A 254 25.80 -6.51 21.43
CA GLU A 254 24.37 -6.83 21.47
C GLU A 254 23.82 -7.08 20.06
N GLU A 255 24.21 -6.24 19.10
CA GLU A 255 23.82 -6.40 17.70
C GLU A 255 24.38 -7.70 17.10
N ARG A 256 25.63 -8.03 17.39
CA ARG A 256 26.23 -9.31 16.97
C ARG A 256 25.47 -10.49 17.56
N ALA A 257 25.18 -10.46 18.86
CA ALA A 257 24.41 -11.52 19.51
C ALA A 257 23.01 -11.67 18.90
N LEU A 258 22.37 -10.57 18.52
CA LEU A 258 21.09 -10.58 17.83
C LEU A 258 21.21 -11.18 16.41
N ILE A 259 22.22 -10.75 15.64
CA ILE A 259 22.51 -11.26 14.30
C ILE A 259 22.76 -12.77 14.37
N ASP A 260 23.66 -13.22 15.26
CA ASP A 260 23.98 -14.63 15.43
C ASP A 260 22.75 -15.47 15.82
N ARG A 261 21.89 -14.92 16.69
CA ARG A 261 20.63 -15.59 17.06
C ARG A 261 19.69 -15.76 15.88
N ILE A 262 19.55 -14.73 15.04
CA ILE A 262 18.71 -14.77 13.84
C ILE A 262 19.30 -15.78 12.84
N LEU A 263 20.62 -15.72 12.61
CA LEU A 263 21.30 -16.56 11.63
C LEU A 263 21.29 -18.04 12.00
N LYS A 264 21.24 -18.41 13.29
CA LYS A 264 21.08 -19.82 13.72
C LYS A 264 19.84 -20.50 13.18
N GLY A 265 18.77 -19.74 12.87
CA GLY A 265 17.54 -20.27 12.28
C GLY A 265 17.52 -20.28 10.74
N VAL A 266 18.56 -19.74 10.09
CA VAL A 266 18.63 -19.65 8.63
C VAL A 266 19.24 -20.92 8.06
N THR A 267 18.46 -21.67 7.29
CA THR A 267 18.91 -22.90 6.61
C THR A 267 19.56 -22.62 5.27
N ASP A 268 19.20 -21.52 4.62
CA ASP A 268 19.76 -21.10 3.34
C ASP A 268 20.77 -19.96 3.54
N HIS A 269 22.03 -20.32 3.67
CA HIS A 269 23.12 -19.36 3.87
C HIS A 269 23.36 -18.41 2.69
N SER A 270 22.79 -18.65 1.51
CA SER A 270 22.85 -17.70 0.39
C SER A 270 22.02 -16.43 0.65
N LEU A 271 21.14 -16.45 1.64
CA LEU A 271 20.35 -15.30 2.09
C LEU A 271 21.08 -14.42 3.12
N VAL A 272 22.20 -14.90 3.64
CA VAL A 272 22.98 -14.17 4.64
C VAL A 272 23.82 -13.10 3.94
N PRO A 273 23.76 -11.83 4.37
CA PRO A 273 24.66 -10.81 3.86
C PRO A 273 26.13 -11.21 4.03
N GLY A 274 26.97 -10.92 3.02
CA GLY A 274 28.39 -11.27 3.06
C GLY A 274 29.18 -10.58 4.18
N ASP A 275 28.71 -9.42 4.66
CA ASP A 275 29.28 -8.70 5.81
C ASP A 275 28.23 -8.64 6.93
N THR A 276 28.43 -9.44 7.97
CA THR A 276 27.65 -9.44 9.21
C THR A 276 28.38 -8.78 10.39
N ALA A 277 29.63 -8.38 10.17
CA ALA A 277 30.45 -7.74 11.20
C ALA A 277 30.18 -6.25 11.32
N ASN A 278 29.70 -5.63 10.23
CA ASN A 278 29.42 -4.21 10.16
C ASN A 278 27.93 -3.93 9.95
N VAL A 279 27.47 -2.83 10.49
CA VAL A 279 26.11 -2.30 10.32
C VAL A 279 26.15 -0.88 9.78
N TRP A 280 25.04 -0.44 9.23
CA TRP A 280 24.90 0.91 8.69
C TRP A 280 23.97 1.74 9.56
N ASP A 281 24.38 2.94 9.93
CA ASP A 281 23.61 3.89 10.69
C ASP A 281 23.17 5.08 9.86
N ALA A 282 22.04 5.65 10.22
CA ALA A 282 21.64 6.96 9.73
C ALA A 282 22.61 8.02 10.27
N ASN A 283 23.04 8.95 9.42
CA ASN A 283 23.70 10.14 9.90
C ASN A 283 22.69 11.02 10.66
N PRO A 284 22.86 11.29 11.98
CA PRO A 284 21.91 12.08 12.76
C PRO A 284 21.72 13.50 12.23
N GLN A 285 22.77 14.09 11.64
CA GLN A 285 22.73 15.43 11.02
C GLN A 285 22.20 15.37 9.58
N GLY A 286 22.09 14.18 9.00
CA GLY A 286 21.69 13.98 7.61
C GLY A 286 22.61 14.70 6.62
N CYS A 287 22.06 15.00 5.45
CA CYS A 287 22.68 15.83 4.40
C CYS A 287 21.58 16.52 3.58
N GLU A 288 21.97 17.36 2.64
CA GLU A 288 21.04 18.07 1.74
C GLU A 288 20.10 17.10 1.01
N ALA A 289 20.62 15.94 0.51
CA ALA A 289 19.84 14.96 -0.23
C ALA A 289 18.71 14.31 0.59
N CYS A 290 18.84 14.23 1.91
CA CYS A 290 17.82 13.72 2.82
C CYS A 290 17.18 14.81 3.69
N HIS A 291 17.45 16.08 3.39
CA HIS A 291 16.95 17.23 4.14
C HIS A 291 17.24 17.11 5.65
N GLY A 292 18.48 16.77 6.01
CA GLY A 292 18.92 16.68 7.40
C GLY A 292 18.42 15.45 8.19
N ARG A 293 17.76 14.45 7.57
CA ARG A 293 17.07 13.35 8.29
C ARG A 293 17.87 12.06 8.41
N GLY A 294 18.91 11.88 7.61
CA GLY A 294 19.65 10.60 7.53
C GLY A 294 18.90 9.46 6.80
N TYR A 295 17.62 9.64 6.47
CA TYR A 295 16.76 8.66 5.77
C TYR A 295 16.15 9.28 4.52
N ARG A 296 15.94 8.45 3.48
CA ARG A 296 15.30 8.87 2.23
C ARG A 296 14.52 7.72 1.59
N GLY A 297 13.20 7.80 1.66
CA GLY A 297 12.28 6.78 1.17
C GLY A 297 12.03 5.65 2.18
N ARG A 298 11.19 4.75 1.76
CA ARG A 298 10.76 3.57 2.54
C ARG A 298 10.81 2.34 1.67
#